data_7c842b4600175a052fdff79e1838f008
#
_entry.id   7c842b4600175a052fdff79e1838f008
#
_cell.length_a   1.000
_cell.length_b   1.000
_cell.length_c   1.000
_cell.angle_alpha   90.00
_cell.angle_beta   90.00
_cell.angle_gamma   90.00
#
_symmetry.space_group_name_H-M   'P 1'
#
loop_
_entity.id
_entity.type
_entity.pdbx_description
1 polymer ?
#
loop_
_entity_poly.entity_id
_entity_poly.type
_entity_poly.pdbx_seq_one_letter_code
_entity_poly.pdbx_strand_id
1 'polypeptide(L)'
;MPYRVTQEDILSLGVDAAAVSVEISLSISSFPVCRAVAEAGGEALAAAVRRARFIPVGSAVEVDRGSLPFSHLFAAAAPVWLTGKANEFLALRLTYQSLFAAAEKALCRSLALPFLSALYYRFPRDEAIKIAFSEAAKTDLELVFVADTAELFTLSQKPYRKPKIVSYVGWYRDHAIFELDNGLYARVDIRPEITDVTPIPCFEACYRTGNNPLQPPLPDAEIARLQRIYEENDW
;
A
#
# COMPACT_ATOMS: atom_id res chain seq x y z
N MET A 1 8.40 0.77 19.62
CA MET A 1 7.68 0.54 18.34
C MET A 1 8.14 -0.80 17.81
N PRO A 2 7.27 -1.67 17.35
CA PRO A 2 7.64 -3.03 16.92
C PRO A 2 8.32 -3.09 15.54
N TYR A 3 8.73 -1.96 14.97
CA TYR A 3 9.36 -1.93 13.66
C TYR A 3 10.54 -0.95 13.58
N ARG A 4 11.47 -1.23 12.68
CA ARG A 4 12.54 -0.35 12.23
C ARG A 4 12.61 -0.29 10.71
N VAL A 5 13.24 0.75 10.17
CA VAL A 5 13.50 0.90 8.74
C VAL A 5 15.00 0.90 8.51
N THR A 6 15.45 0.20 7.48
CA THR A 6 16.87 0.10 7.11
C THR A 6 17.07 0.13 5.60
N GLN A 7 18.31 0.32 5.17
CA GLN A 7 18.78 0.11 3.79
C GLN A 7 19.80 -1.04 3.69
N GLU A 8 19.96 -1.80 4.76
CA GLU A 8 20.81 -2.98 4.76
C GLU A 8 20.30 -4.06 3.81
N ASP A 9 21.20 -4.94 3.38
CA ASP A 9 20.81 -6.09 2.56
C ASP A 9 19.88 -7.02 3.37
N ILE A 10 18.68 -7.25 2.83
CA ILE A 10 17.67 -8.11 3.45
C ILE A 10 18.22 -9.50 3.80
N LEU A 11 19.16 -10.03 3.00
CA LEU A 11 19.78 -11.34 3.19
C LEU A 11 20.69 -11.40 4.41
N SER A 12 21.13 -10.26 4.95
CA SER A 12 22.07 -10.16 6.07
C SER A 12 21.42 -9.84 7.42
N LEU A 13 20.11 -9.62 7.46
CA LEU A 13 19.42 -9.07 8.65
C LEU A 13 19.26 -10.04 9.83
N GLY A 14 19.46 -11.35 9.63
CA GLY A 14 19.37 -12.35 10.70
C GLY A 14 17.96 -12.49 11.29
N VAL A 15 16.93 -12.29 10.51
CA VAL A 15 15.51 -12.42 10.88
C VAL A 15 14.99 -13.84 10.63
N ASP A 16 13.90 -14.23 11.32
CA ASP A 16 13.26 -15.55 11.13
C ASP A 16 12.66 -15.70 9.74
N ALA A 17 12.04 -14.63 9.24
CA ALA A 17 11.31 -14.64 7.97
C ALA A 17 11.62 -13.44 7.09
N ALA A 18 11.44 -13.62 5.78
CA ALA A 18 11.41 -12.51 4.84
C ALA A 18 10.15 -12.57 3.96
N ALA A 19 9.79 -11.43 3.39
CA ALA A 19 8.74 -11.34 2.39
C ALA A 19 9.24 -10.69 1.10
N VAL A 20 8.69 -11.16 -0.02
CA VAL A 20 8.87 -10.57 -1.35
C VAL A 20 7.53 -10.20 -1.96
N SER A 21 7.50 -9.11 -2.70
CA SER A 21 6.35 -8.76 -3.52
C SER A 21 6.33 -9.58 -4.81
N VAL A 22 5.17 -10.10 -5.17
CA VAL A 22 4.98 -10.87 -6.41
C VAL A 22 3.91 -10.21 -7.28
N GLU A 23 4.09 -10.36 -8.58
CA GLU A 23 3.15 -9.88 -9.60
C GLU A 23 2.07 -10.94 -9.88
N ILE A 24 1.02 -10.54 -10.59
CA ILE A 24 -0.07 -11.45 -11.03
C ILE A 24 0.49 -12.64 -11.84
N SER A 25 1.58 -12.43 -12.57
CA SER A 25 2.31 -13.48 -13.31
C SER A 25 3.02 -14.50 -12.42
N LEU A 26 2.99 -14.35 -11.10
CA LEU A 26 3.77 -15.12 -10.13
C LEU A 26 5.29 -14.96 -10.35
N SER A 27 5.74 -13.83 -10.84
CA SER A 27 7.13 -13.41 -10.82
C SER A 27 7.41 -12.56 -9.59
N ILE A 28 8.60 -12.75 -9.00
CA ILE A 28 9.05 -11.86 -7.93
C ILE A 28 9.34 -10.49 -8.54
N SER A 29 8.95 -9.44 -7.83
CA SER A 29 9.17 -8.07 -8.25
C SER A 29 10.65 -7.78 -8.57
N SER A 30 10.88 -7.00 -9.62
CA SER A 30 12.22 -6.59 -10.05
C SER A 30 12.84 -5.43 -9.24
N PHE A 31 12.15 -4.94 -8.21
CA PHE A 31 12.69 -3.88 -7.34
C PHE A 31 13.85 -4.38 -6.47
N PRO A 32 14.77 -3.49 -6.05
CA PRO A 32 16.06 -3.88 -5.50
C PRO A 32 16.01 -4.93 -4.40
N VAL A 33 15.16 -4.76 -3.38
CA VAL A 33 15.05 -5.71 -2.26
C VAL A 33 14.54 -7.07 -2.73
N CYS A 34 13.46 -7.10 -3.50
CA CYS A 34 12.90 -8.35 -4.03
C CYS A 34 13.82 -9.02 -5.03
N ARG A 35 14.51 -8.24 -5.87
CA ARG A 35 15.48 -8.72 -6.83
C ARG A 35 16.67 -9.41 -6.15
N ALA A 36 17.22 -8.82 -5.06
CA ALA A 36 18.30 -9.46 -4.30
C ALA A 36 17.90 -10.85 -3.79
N VAL A 37 16.68 -10.99 -3.25
CA VAL A 37 16.15 -12.29 -2.81
C VAL A 37 15.95 -13.24 -4.00
N ALA A 38 15.42 -12.74 -5.12
CA ALA A 38 15.19 -13.55 -6.32
C ALA A 38 16.51 -14.06 -6.93
N GLU A 39 17.54 -13.22 -7.02
CA GLU A 39 18.88 -13.60 -7.51
C GLU A 39 19.52 -14.64 -6.60
N ALA A 40 19.46 -14.47 -5.28
CA ALA A 40 20.01 -15.43 -4.32
C ALA A 40 19.26 -16.77 -4.31
N GLY A 41 17.94 -16.76 -4.50
CA GLY A 41 17.09 -17.96 -4.54
C GLY A 41 17.07 -18.67 -5.90
N GLY A 42 17.41 -17.95 -6.96
CA GLY A 42 17.51 -18.45 -8.33
C GLY A 42 16.24 -19.13 -8.85
N GLU A 43 16.43 -20.08 -9.79
CA GLU A 43 15.29 -20.77 -10.42
C GLU A 43 14.50 -21.65 -9.44
N ALA A 44 15.13 -22.15 -8.39
CA ALA A 44 14.44 -22.93 -7.36
C ALA A 44 13.37 -22.10 -6.65
N LEU A 45 13.68 -20.86 -6.28
CA LEU A 45 12.73 -19.94 -5.70
C LEU A 45 11.64 -19.51 -6.70
N ALA A 46 12.02 -19.18 -7.94
CA ALA A 46 11.06 -18.85 -8.97
C ALA A 46 10.05 -20.01 -9.21
N ALA A 47 10.53 -21.25 -9.23
CA ALA A 47 9.67 -22.42 -9.31
C ALA A 47 8.78 -22.60 -8.08
N ALA A 48 9.29 -22.28 -6.86
CA ALA A 48 8.51 -22.33 -5.63
C ALA A 48 7.35 -21.33 -5.65
N VAL A 49 7.57 -20.11 -6.09
CA VAL A 49 6.53 -19.09 -6.25
C VAL A 49 5.49 -19.53 -7.28
N ARG A 50 5.92 -20.05 -8.44
CA ARG A 50 4.99 -20.55 -9.47
C ARG A 50 4.14 -21.74 -9.00
N ARG A 51 4.63 -22.55 -8.06
CA ARG A 51 3.83 -23.65 -7.45
C ARG A 51 2.61 -23.16 -6.67
N ALA A 52 2.60 -21.93 -6.21
CA ALA A 52 1.43 -21.33 -5.58
C ALA A 52 0.22 -21.19 -6.54
N ARG A 53 0.45 -21.26 -7.86
CA ARG A 53 -0.53 -21.18 -8.97
C ARG A 53 -1.28 -19.86 -9.04
N PHE A 54 -1.76 -19.34 -7.94
CA PHE A 54 -2.48 -18.08 -7.84
C PHE A 54 -2.37 -17.52 -6.42
N ILE A 55 -2.01 -16.25 -6.32
CA ILE A 55 -1.98 -15.49 -5.06
C ILE A 55 -2.89 -14.27 -5.28
N PRO A 56 -4.06 -14.21 -4.65
CA PRO A 56 -4.97 -13.08 -4.80
C PRO A 56 -4.31 -11.78 -4.34
N VAL A 57 -4.58 -10.67 -5.03
CA VAL A 57 -4.20 -9.34 -4.56
C VAL A 57 -4.83 -9.11 -3.17
N GLY A 58 -4.05 -8.62 -2.23
CA GLY A 58 -4.48 -8.49 -0.84
C GLY A 58 -4.12 -9.71 0.03
N SER A 59 -3.34 -10.67 -0.48
CA SER A 59 -2.94 -11.85 0.28
C SER A 59 -1.44 -12.13 0.21
N ALA A 60 -0.96 -12.97 1.13
CA ALA A 60 0.39 -13.51 1.15
C ALA A 60 0.35 -15.02 1.46
N VAL A 61 1.29 -15.75 0.90
CA VAL A 61 1.43 -17.20 1.11
C VAL A 61 2.88 -17.55 1.40
N GLU A 62 3.09 -18.55 2.22
CA GLU A 62 4.42 -19.12 2.42
C GLU A 62 4.87 -19.89 1.18
N VAL A 63 6.13 -19.72 0.79
CA VAL A 63 6.78 -20.44 -0.31
C VAL A 63 8.08 -21.07 0.16
N ASP A 64 8.52 -22.11 -0.53
CA ASP A 64 9.78 -22.75 -0.23
C ASP A 64 10.93 -21.77 -0.44
N ARG A 65 11.65 -21.50 0.64
CA ARG A 65 12.80 -20.57 0.66
C ARG A 65 14.07 -21.10 0.00
N GLY A 66 14.12 -22.43 -0.26
CA GLY A 66 15.34 -23.07 -0.74
C GLY A 66 16.53 -22.88 0.22
N SER A 67 17.63 -22.36 -0.32
CA SER A 67 18.88 -22.10 0.43
C SER A 67 18.98 -20.69 1.04
N LEU A 68 17.93 -19.88 0.95
CA LEU A 68 17.93 -18.53 1.54
C LEU A 68 18.12 -18.56 3.06
N PRO A 69 18.73 -17.52 3.67
CA PRO A 69 19.14 -17.51 5.07
C PRO A 69 17.99 -17.29 6.08
N PHE A 70 16.76 -17.39 5.64
CA PHE A 70 15.57 -17.28 6.49
C PHE A 70 15.02 -18.66 6.84
N SER A 71 14.26 -18.76 7.93
CA SER A 71 13.48 -19.97 8.24
C SER A 71 12.23 -20.07 7.38
N HIS A 72 11.61 -18.92 7.06
CA HIS A 72 10.39 -18.80 6.28
C HIS A 72 10.49 -17.71 5.21
N LEU A 73 9.83 -17.89 4.09
CA LEU A 73 9.70 -16.90 3.03
C LEU A 73 8.25 -16.78 2.59
N PHE A 74 7.78 -15.55 2.50
CA PHE A 74 6.41 -15.24 2.10
C PHE A 74 6.38 -14.48 0.77
N ALA A 75 5.51 -14.91 -0.13
CA ALA A 75 5.18 -14.22 -1.37
C ALA A 75 3.90 -13.40 -1.16
N ALA A 76 3.98 -12.09 -1.26
CA ALA A 76 2.89 -11.15 -1.01
C ALA A 76 2.42 -10.50 -2.33
N ALA A 77 1.14 -10.67 -2.67
CA ALA A 77 0.53 -10.06 -3.86
C ALA A 77 -0.05 -8.70 -3.50
N ALA A 78 0.81 -7.69 -3.50
CA ALA A 78 0.44 -6.31 -3.22
C ALA A 78 -0.25 -5.64 -4.42
N PRO A 79 -1.20 -4.70 -4.20
CA PRO A 79 -1.90 -4.02 -5.28
C PRO A 79 -0.97 -3.07 -6.04
N VAL A 80 -1.29 -2.87 -7.32
CA VAL A 80 -0.78 -1.76 -8.13
C VAL A 80 -1.79 -0.62 -8.11
N TRP A 81 -1.32 0.62 -8.23
CA TRP A 81 -2.21 1.78 -8.32
C TRP A 81 -2.76 1.90 -9.75
N LEU A 82 -4.01 1.59 -9.95
CA LEU A 82 -4.67 1.69 -11.25
C LEU A 82 -5.47 2.99 -11.38
N THR A 83 -6.40 3.20 -10.49
CA THR A 83 -7.36 4.31 -10.59
C THR A 83 -7.72 4.95 -9.25
N GLY A 84 -7.31 4.36 -8.12
CA GLY A 84 -7.82 4.69 -6.79
C GLY A 84 -9.28 4.29 -6.54
N LYS A 85 -9.91 3.61 -7.52
CA LYS A 85 -11.31 3.16 -7.45
C LYS A 85 -11.47 1.66 -7.22
N ALA A 86 -10.37 0.92 -7.26
CA ALA A 86 -10.36 -0.53 -7.09
C ALA A 86 -10.03 -0.96 -5.65
N ASN A 87 -10.28 -0.07 -4.68
CA ASN A 87 -9.98 -0.30 -3.26
C ASN A 87 -8.50 -0.63 -2.99
N GLU A 88 -7.57 0.00 -3.74
CA GLU A 88 -6.14 -0.31 -3.69
C GLU A 88 -5.56 -0.11 -2.28
N PHE A 89 -6.03 0.90 -1.52
CA PHE A 89 -5.60 1.10 -0.13
C PHE A 89 -6.06 -0.05 0.76
N LEU A 90 -7.33 -0.48 0.62
CA LEU A 90 -7.85 -1.64 1.36
C LEU A 90 -7.07 -2.91 0.98
N ALA A 91 -6.82 -3.12 -0.30
CA ALA A 91 -6.06 -4.27 -0.77
C ALA A 91 -4.64 -4.28 -0.19
N LEU A 92 -3.98 -3.12 -0.08
CA LEU A 92 -2.66 -3.03 0.54
C LEU A 92 -2.70 -3.33 2.04
N ARG A 93 -3.71 -2.83 2.77
CA ARG A 93 -3.93 -3.20 4.18
C ARG A 93 -4.09 -4.70 4.34
N LEU A 94 -4.96 -5.31 3.54
CA LEU A 94 -5.20 -6.76 3.56
C LEU A 94 -3.94 -7.56 3.24
N THR A 95 -3.08 -7.05 2.33
CA THR A 95 -1.80 -7.70 2.04
C THR A 95 -0.90 -7.76 3.28
N TYR A 96 -0.73 -6.64 4.01
CA TYR A 96 0.04 -6.63 5.25
C TYR A 96 -0.58 -7.51 6.32
N GLN A 97 -1.90 -7.44 6.53
CA GLN A 97 -2.62 -8.28 7.49
C GLN A 97 -2.44 -9.77 7.19
N SER A 98 -2.60 -10.16 5.92
CA SER A 98 -2.41 -11.54 5.48
C SER A 98 -0.97 -12.01 5.69
N LEU A 99 0.01 -11.14 5.39
CA LEU A 99 1.42 -11.43 5.58
C LEU A 99 1.78 -11.63 7.05
N PHE A 100 1.36 -10.71 7.92
CA PHE A 100 1.64 -10.79 9.35
C PHE A 100 0.96 -12.01 9.98
N ALA A 101 -0.30 -12.26 9.66
CA ALA A 101 -0.99 -13.47 10.12
C ALA A 101 -0.32 -14.77 9.65
N ALA A 102 0.22 -14.81 8.43
CA ALA A 102 0.96 -15.97 7.94
C ALA A 102 2.29 -16.16 8.70
N ALA A 103 3.02 -15.09 8.99
CA ALA A 103 4.26 -15.14 9.76
C ALA A 103 4.01 -15.55 11.23
N GLU A 104 2.97 -15.01 11.86
CA GLU A 104 2.55 -15.40 13.22
C GLU A 104 2.14 -16.89 13.28
N LYS A 105 1.38 -17.34 12.29
CA LYS A 105 1.01 -18.78 12.18
C LYS A 105 2.22 -19.69 12.01
N ALA A 106 3.28 -19.22 11.34
CA ALA A 106 4.55 -19.92 11.20
C ALA A 106 5.45 -19.78 12.45
N LEU A 107 4.95 -19.13 13.52
CA LEU A 107 5.67 -18.88 14.77
C LEU A 107 6.93 -18.03 14.61
N CYS A 108 7.00 -17.18 13.59
CA CYS A 108 8.07 -16.22 13.42
C CYS A 108 7.99 -15.14 14.52
N ARG A 109 9.15 -14.68 14.98
CA ARG A 109 9.27 -13.53 15.90
C ARG A 109 9.64 -12.26 15.14
N SER A 110 10.37 -12.40 14.04
CA SER A 110 10.90 -11.30 13.23
C SER A 110 10.63 -11.53 11.75
N LEU A 111 10.34 -10.43 11.03
CA LEU A 111 10.04 -10.44 9.60
C LEU A 111 10.66 -9.23 8.91
N ALA A 112 11.49 -9.49 7.89
CA ALA A 112 12.00 -8.46 6.99
C ALA A 112 11.15 -8.38 5.71
N LEU A 113 10.84 -7.16 5.26
CA LEU A 113 9.98 -6.94 4.10
C LEU A 113 10.27 -5.59 3.42
N PRO A 114 10.07 -5.47 2.09
CA PRO A 114 10.07 -4.17 1.43
C PRO A 114 8.81 -3.38 1.79
N PHE A 115 8.80 -2.08 1.49
CA PHE A 115 7.57 -1.30 1.49
C PHE A 115 6.71 -1.73 0.29
N LEU A 116 5.70 -2.55 0.55
CA LEU A 116 4.81 -3.08 -0.49
C LEU A 116 4.10 -1.93 -1.21
N SER A 117 3.98 -2.03 -2.52
CA SER A 117 3.39 -1.04 -3.45
C SER A 117 4.10 0.32 -3.53
N ALA A 118 5.02 0.69 -2.63
CA ALA A 118 5.59 2.03 -2.56
C ALA A 118 6.42 2.46 -3.79
N LEU A 119 6.92 1.50 -4.57
CA LEU A 119 7.61 1.76 -5.85
C LEU A 119 6.77 1.41 -7.08
N TYR A 120 5.61 0.77 -6.89
CA TYR A 120 4.76 0.31 -7.98
C TYR A 120 3.85 1.41 -8.53
N TYR A 121 3.86 1.56 -9.86
CA TYR A 121 2.82 2.16 -10.69
C TYR A 121 2.08 3.35 -10.07
N ARG A 122 2.82 4.41 -9.70
CA ARG A 122 2.25 5.66 -9.16
C ARG A 122 1.46 5.52 -7.85
N PHE A 123 1.61 4.42 -7.11
CA PHE A 123 1.00 4.32 -5.79
C PHE A 123 1.53 5.47 -4.92
N PRO A 124 0.67 6.24 -4.24
CA PRO A 124 1.10 7.35 -3.39
C PRO A 124 2.03 6.84 -2.28
N ARG A 125 3.31 7.20 -2.34
CA ARG A 125 4.35 6.63 -1.47
C ARG A 125 4.09 6.92 0.01
N ASP A 126 3.66 8.14 0.33
CA ASP A 126 3.33 8.54 1.71
C ASP A 126 2.20 7.68 2.28
N GLU A 127 1.18 7.41 1.47
CA GLU A 127 0.06 6.55 1.87
C GLU A 127 0.48 5.08 2.00
N ALA A 128 1.34 4.58 1.10
CA ALA A 128 1.87 3.22 1.22
C ALA A 128 2.67 3.04 2.53
N ILE A 129 3.51 4.02 2.89
CA ILE A 129 4.28 4.02 4.14
C ILE A 129 3.34 4.15 5.35
N LYS A 130 2.36 5.06 5.31
CA LYS A 130 1.35 5.20 6.36
C LYS A 130 0.64 3.88 6.63
N ILE A 131 0.18 3.21 5.57
CA ILE A 131 -0.51 1.93 5.67
C ILE A 131 0.42 0.88 6.28
N ALA A 132 1.67 0.77 5.80
CA ALA A 132 2.66 -0.15 6.33
C ALA A 132 2.85 0.01 7.84
N PHE A 133 3.04 1.25 8.31
CA PHE A 133 3.25 1.53 9.73
C PHE A 133 1.98 1.37 10.57
N SER A 134 0.82 1.71 10.01
CA SER A 134 -0.47 1.50 10.66
C SER A 134 -0.76 0.01 10.91
N GLU A 135 -0.44 -0.85 9.94
CA GLU A 135 -0.62 -2.30 10.12
C GLU A 135 0.49 -2.90 11.00
N ALA A 136 1.73 -2.39 10.89
CA ALA A 136 2.84 -2.80 11.76
C ALA A 136 2.56 -2.55 13.25
N ALA A 137 1.82 -1.50 13.58
CA ALA A 137 1.46 -1.18 14.96
C ALA A 137 0.45 -2.15 15.60
N LYS A 138 -0.13 -3.06 14.81
CA LYS A 138 -1.19 -4.01 15.24
C LYS A 138 -0.67 -5.43 15.47
N THR A 139 0.59 -5.71 15.21
CA THR A 139 1.21 -7.03 15.39
C THR A 139 2.34 -6.95 16.43
N ASP A 140 2.64 -8.07 17.06
CA ASP A 140 3.75 -8.23 17.98
C ASP A 140 5.05 -8.67 17.28
N LEU A 141 5.03 -8.88 15.96
CA LEU A 141 6.21 -9.20 15.18
C LEU A 141 7.25 -8.08 15.23
N GLU A 142 8.51 -8.43 15.39
CA GLU A 142 9.62 -7.51 15.17
C GLU A 142 9.83 -7.30 13.67
N LEU A 143 9.35 -6.16 13.15
CA LEU A 143 9.35 -5.88 11.72
C LEU A 143 10.57 -5.05 11.29
N VAL A 144 11.21 -5.47 10.21
CA VAL A 144 12.29 -4.73 9.56
C VAL A 144 11.87 -4.35 8.14
N PHE A 145 11.46 -3.10 7.97
CA PHE A 145 11.19 -2.57 6.63
C PHE A 145 12.50 -2.23 5.94
N VAL A 146 12.73 -2.83 4.78
CA VAL A 146 13.91 -2.56 3.96
C VAL A 146 13.50 -1.59 2.85
N ALA A 147 14.08 -0.40 2.87
CA ALA A 147 13.80 0.63 1.90
C ALA A 147 14.61 0.40 0.61
N ASP A 148 13.92 0.20 -0.51
CA ASP A 148 14.51 -0.05 -1.82
C ASP A 148 15.37 1.10 -2.36
N THR A 149 15.15 2.33 -1.87
CA THR A 149 15.87 3.54 -2.29
C THR A 149 16.12 4.48 -1.11
N ALA A 150 17.15 5.31 -1.23
CA ALA A 150 17.45 6.36 -0.24
C ALA A 150 16.31 7.38 -0.11
N GLU A 151 15.60 7.67 -1.21
CA GLU A 151 14.42 8.53 -1.19
C GLU A 151 13.30 7.92 -0.32
N LEU A 152 13.00 6.63 -0.52
CA LEU A 152 11.98 5.93 0.26
C LEU A 152 12.37 5.84 1.73
N PHE A 153 13.65 5.59 2.03
CA PHE A 153 14.17 5.61 3.39
C PHE A 153 13.96 6.99 4.03
N THR A 154 14.38 8.06 3.35
CA THR A 154 14.22 9.43 3.84
C THR A 154 12.75 9.78 4.06
N LEU A 155 11.87 9.36 3.15
CA LEU A 155 10.43 9.60 3.26
C LEU A 155 9.85 8.87 4.48
N SER A 156 10.26 7.64 4.74
CA SER A 156 9.79 6.84 5.87
C SER A 156 10.19 7.40 7.24
N GLN A 157 11.21 8.26 7.30
CA GLN A 157 11.62 8.94 8.56
C GLN A 157 10.78 10.18 8.88
N LYS A 158 9.98 10.66 7.93
CA LYS A 158 9.13 11.83 8.12
C LYS A 158 7.82 11.44 8.79
N PRO A 159 7.30 12.27 9.71
CA PRO A 159 5.95 12.06 10.22
C PRO A 159 4.96 12.17 9.05
N TYR A 160 4.00 11.26 9.01
CA TYR A 160 2.91 11.35 8.05
C TYR A 160 2.14 12.65 8.26
N ARG A 161 1.89 13.35 7.17
CA ARG A 161 1.02 14.52 7.14
C ARG A 161 -0.13 14.25 6.17
N LYS A 162 -1.35 14.26 6.69
CA LYS A 162 -2.53 14.21 5.84
C LYS A 162 -2.50 15.35 4.82
N PRO A 163 -2.68 15.07 3.53
CA PRO A 163 -2.70 16.12 2.51
C PRO A 163 -3.80 17.13 2.81
N LYS A 164 -3.56 18.40 2.50
CA LYS A 164 -4.53 19.47 2.70
C LYS A 164 -5.37 19.69 1.44
N ILE A 165 -6.62 20.04 1.62
CA ILE A 165 -7.47 20.52 0.53
C ILE A 165 -6.90 21.85 0.02
N VAL A 166 -6.67 21.92 -1.30
CA VAL A 166 -6.25 23.13 -2.02
C VAL A 166 -7.48 23.83 -2.61
N SER A 167 -8.35 23.06 -3.25
CA SER A 167 -9.53 23.62 -3.92
C SER A 167 -10.69 22.63 -3.96
N TYR A 168 -11.92 23.15 -4.01
CA TYR A 168 -13.09 22.40 -4.42
C TYR A 168 -13.16 22.38 -5.95
N VAL A 169 -13.27 21.19 -6.52
CA VAL A 169 -13.27 20.99 -7.97
C VAL A 169 -14.68 20.90 -8.53
N GLY A 170 -15.59 20.24 -7.82
CA GLY A 170 -16.96 20.01 -8.25
C GLY A 170 -17.53 18.77 -7.58
N TRP A 171 -18.70 18.32 -8.04
CA TRP A 171 -19.30 17.09 -7.54
C TRP A 171 -19.91 16.27 -8.67
N TYR A 172 -19.97 14.97 -8.44
CA TYR A 172 -20.51 14.01 -9.39
C TYR A 172 -21.24 12.89 -8.64
N ARG A 173 -22.49 12.63 -9.02
CA ARG A 173 -23.39 11.72 -8.29
C ARG A 173 -23.48 12.14 -6.81
N ASP A 174 -23.05 11.24 -5.92
CA ASP A 174 -23.14 11.42 -4.47
C ASP A 174 -21.81 11.87 -3.83
N HIS A 175 -20.86 12.41 -4.62
CA HIS A 175 -19.52 12.73 -4.12
C HIS A 175 -19.05 14.11 -4.57
N ALA A 176 -18.57 14.88 -3.62
CA ALA A 176 -17.76 16.07 -3.86
C ALA A 176 -16.30 15.71 -4.09
N ILE A 177 -15.62 16.47 -4.94
CA ILE A 177 -14.24 16.27 -5.31
C ILE A 177 -13.41 17.48 -4.89
N PHE A 178 -12.35 17.22 -4.14
CA PHE A 178 -11.39 18.22 -3.68
C PHE A 178 -9.99 17.88 -4.20
N GLU A 179 -9.29 18.88 -4.69
CA GLU A 179 -7.87 18.80 -5.02
C GLU A 179 -7.03 18.88 -3.75
N LEU A 180 -5.95 18.10 -3.68
CA LEU A 180 -5.05 18.00 -2.54
C LEU A 180 -3.65 18.52 -2.87
N ASP A 181 -2.93 19.00 -1.87
CA ASP A 181 -1.59 19.59 -2.00
C ASP A 181 -0.48 18.56 -2.35
N ASN A 182 -0.79 17.28 -2.40
CA ASN A 182 0.10 16.20 -2.87
C ASN A 182 -0.19 15.73 -4.30
N GLY A 183 -1.08 16.42 -5.03
CA GLY A 183 -1.47 16.07 -6.39
C GLY A 183 -2.52 14.95 -6.51
N LEU A 184 -3.02 14.45 -5.39
CA LEU A 184 -4.20 13.58 -5.36
C LEU A 184 -5.48 14.39 -5.27
N TYR A 185 -6.59 13.68 -5.33
CA TYR A 185 -7.92 14.23 -5.08
C TYR A 185 -8.58 13.44 -3.96
N ALA A 186 -9.37 14.11 -3.14
CA ALA A 186 -10.28 13.46 -2.19
C ALA A 186 -11.69 13.41 -2.78
N ARG A 187 -12.33 12.27 -2.65
CA ARG A 187 -13.75 12.09 -2.91
C ARG A 187 -14.47 11.96 -1.58
N VAL A 188 -15.40 12.87 -1.30
CA VAL A 188 -16.17 12.91 -0.05
C VAL A 188 -17.64 12.71 -0.40
N ASP A 189 -18.31 11.76 0.28
CA ASP A 189 -19.73 11.50 0.06
C ASP A 189 -20.57 12.69 0.56
N ILE A 190 -21.52 13.15 -0.25
CA ILE A 190 -22.37 14.29 0.07
C ILE A 190 -23.56 13.93 0.97
N ARG A 191 -23.88 12.64 1.12
CA ARG A 191 -24.99 12.20 1.97
C ARG A 191 -24.68 12.42 3.44
N PRO A 192 -25.62 12.97 4.24
CA PRO A 192 -25.34 13.39 5.62
C PRO A 192 -24.91 12.26 6.56
N GLU A 193 -25.37 11.03 6.28
CA GLU A 193 -25.11 9.85 7.12
C GLU A 193 -23.80 9.16 6.80
N ILE A 194 -23.09 9.60 5.76
CA ILE A 194 -21.89 8.92 5.29
C ILE A 194 -20.68 9.84 5.44
N THR A 195 -19.66 9.33 6.11
CA THR A 195 -18.38 10.02 6.32
C THR A 195 -17.26 9.42 5.47
N ASP A 196 -17.62 8.79 4.33
CA ASP A 196 -16.65 8.15 3.45
C ASP A 196 -15.78 9.18 2.74
N VAL A 197 -14.48 9.01 2.90
CA VAL A 197 -13.44 9.81 2.25
C VAL A 197 -12.55 8.86 1.48
N THR A 198 -12.49 9.02 0.16
CA THR A 198 -11.69 8.16 -0.71
C THR A 198 -10.69 9.00 -1.51
N PRO A 199 -9.39 8.70 -1.45
CA PRO A 199 -8.41 9.34 -2.32
C PRO A 199 -8.50 8.81 -3.74
N ILE A 200 -8.26 9.69 -4.71
CA ILE A 200 -8.30 9.36 -6.13
C ILE A 200 -7.11 10.01 -6.85
N PRO A 201 -6.50 9.33 -7.85
CA PRO A 201 -5.24 9.74 -8.44
C PRO A 201 -5.32 10.94 -9.37
N CYS A 202 -6.45 11.18 -9.99
CA CYS A 202 -6.64 12.31 -10.89
C CYS A 202 -8.11 12.62 -11.11
N PHE A 203 -8.36 13.87 -11.47
CA PHE A 203 -9.68 14.37 -11.79
C PHE A 203 -10.37 13.57 -12.91
N GLU A 204 -9.67 13.22 -13.98
CA GLU A 204 -10.22 12.47 -15.11
C GLU A 204 -10.69 11.07 -14.73
N ALA A 205 -10.07 10.43 -13.76
CA ALA A 205 -10.52 9.13 -13.26
C ALA A 205 -11.92 9.21 -12.62
N CYS A 206 -12.34 10.40 -12.18
CA CYS A 206 -13.65 10.65 -11.60
C CYS A 206 -14.75 10.82 -12.65
N TYR A 207 -14.39 11.33 -13.84
CA TYR A 207 -15.35 11.82 -14.86
C TYR A 207 -15.40 10.99 -16.14
N ARG A 208 -14.51 10.04 -16.36
CA ARG A 208 -14.45 9.23 -17.58
C ARG A 208 -15.53 8.18 -17.74
N THR A 209 -16.74 8.44 -17.30
CA THR A 209 -17.89 7.62 -17.68
C THR A 209 -18.92 8.44 -18.46
N GLY A 210 -18.47 9.01 -19.59
CA GLY A 210 -19.39 9.65 -20.54
C GLY A 210 -19.65 11.12 -20.27
N ASN A 211 -19.98 11.84 -21.30
CA ASN A 211 -20.30 13.26 -21.51
C ASN A 211 -21.19 13.97 -20.45
N ASN A 212 -20.97 13.78 -19.18
CA ASN A 212 -21.74 14.51 -18.17
C ASN A 212 -20.95 15.75 -17.73
N PRO A 213 -21.50 16.94 -17.96
CA PRO A 213 -20.95 18.18 -17.39
C PRO A 213 -20.97 18.08 -15.85
N LEU A 214 -20.00 18.72 -15.23
CA LEU A 214 -20.00 18.97 -13.80
C LEU A 214 -21.37 19.53 -13.38
N GLN A 215 -21.92 19.01 -12.32
CA GLN A 215 -23.14 19.55 -11.75
C GLN A 215 -22.86 20.95 -11.20
N PRO A 216 -23.89 21.82 -11.07
CA PRO A 216 -23.75 23.16 -10.49
C PRO A 216 -22.99 23.10 -9.17
N PRO A 217 -22.17 24.12 -8.83
CA PRO A 217 -21.42 24.11 -7.57
C PRO A 217 -22.35 23.93 -6.38
N LEU A 218 -21.89 23.16 -5.39
CA LEU A 218 -22.58 23.03 -4.10
C LEU A 218 -22.59 24.40 -3.38
N PRO A 219 -23.57 24.68 -2.52
CA PRO A 219 -23.54 25.85 -1.65
C PRO A 219 -22.27 25.87 -0.78
N ASP A 220 -21.72 27.06 -0.51
CA ASP A 220 -20.50 27.23 0.29
C ASP A 220 -20.57 26.54 1.67
N ALA A 221 -21.73 26.60 2.32
CA ALA A 221 -21.97 25.95 3.61
C ALA A 221 -21.81 24.42 3.51
N GLU A 222 -22.23 23.81 2.40
CA GLU A 222 -22.11 22.39 2.14
C GLU A 222 -20.67 22.02 1.81
N ILE A 223 -19.97 22.82 1.00
CA ILE A 223 -18.54 22.65 0.73
C ILE A 223 -17.76 22.68 2.04
N ALA A 224 -18.02 23.63 2.93
CA ALA A 224 -17.36 23.74 4.23
C ALA A 224 -17.66 22.54 5.16
N ARG A 225 -18.88 21.99 5.09
CA ARG A 225 -19.23 20.75 5.82
C ARG A 225 -18.39 19.56 5.32
N LEU A 226 -18.30 19.40 4.01
CA LEU A 226 -17.57 18.29 3.39
C LEU A 226 -16.05 18.40 3.59
N GLN A 227 -15.50 19.63 3.63
CA GLN A 227 -14.10 19.86 4.01
C GLN A 227 -13.83 19.40 5.45
N ARG A 228 -14.73 19.69 6.39
CA ARG A 228 -14.59 19.20 7.77
C ARG A 228 -14.65 17.67 7.84
N ILE A 229 -15.55 17.02 7.09
CA ILE A 229 -15.59 15.56 7.00
C ILE A 229 -14.24 15.02 6.52
N TYR A 230 -13.63 15.64 5.49
CA TYR A 230 -12.31 15.28 5.04
C TYR A 230 -11.25 15.44 6.15
N GLU A 231 -11.28 16.55 6.89
CA GLU A 231 -10.28 16.84 7.92
C GLU A 231 -10.37 15.88 9.12
N GLU A 232 -11.58 15.49 9.50
CA GLU A 232 -11.88 14.67 10.68
C GLU A 232 -11.75 13.15 10.43
N ASN A 233 -11.84 12.69 9.17
CA ASN A 233 -11.84 11.27 8.84
C ASN A 233 -10.60 10.88 8.02
N ASP A 234 -9.93 9.81 8.43
CA ASP A 234 -8.88 9.15 7.66
C ASP A 234 -9.48 8.26 6.55
N TRP A 235 -8.74 8.10 5.43
CA TRP A 235 -9.06 7.11 4.41
C TRP A 235 -8.27 5.82 4.58
#